data_be44083067d371e327b20c38a6110efe
#
_entry.id   be44083067d371e327b20c38a6110efe
#
_cell.length_a   1.000
_cell.length_b   1.000
_cell.length_c   1.000
_cell.angle_alpha   90.00
_cell.angle_beta   90.00
_cell.angle_gamma   90.00
#
_symmetry.space_group_name_H-M   'P 1'
#
loop_
_entity.id
_entity.type
_entity.pdbx_description
1 polymer ?
#
loop_
_entity_poly.entity_id
_entity_poly.type
_entity_poly.pdbx_seq_one_letter_code
_entity_poly.pdbx_strand_id
1 'polypeptide(L)' 'NQLQLAFEAEAMGADYVAFGTLFNSITKPTASRCPLSVIKSAKEKLNLPIVGIGGITFDNQKLAFESGCDAVAMLNGLFS' A
#
# COMPACT_ATOMS: atom_id res chain seq x y z
N ASN A 1 -8.68 10.26 -5.02
CA ASN A 1 -8.13 8.91 -5.03
C ASN A 1 -6.84 8.84 -4.23
N GLN A 2 -6.32 7.66 -4.05
CA GLN A 2 -5.17 7.48 -3.16
C GLN A 2 -3.90 8.14 -3.67
N LEU A 3 -3.70 8.14 -4.98
CA LEU A 3 -2.51 8.77 -5.56
C LEU A 3 -2.55 10.28 -5.34
N GLN A 4 -3.71 10.89 -5.52
CA GLN A 4 -3.88 12.32 -5.28
C GLN A 4 -3.59 12.66 -3.83
N LEU A 5 -4.12 11.87 -2.89
CA LEU A 5 -3.89 12.08 -1.47
C LEU A 5 -2.41 11.94 -1.11
N ALA A 6 -1.71 11.03 -1.79
CA ALA A 6 -0.29 10.84 -1.55
C ALA A 6 0.52 12.06 -2.00
N PHE A 7 0.17 12.64 -3.14
CA PHE A 7 0.83 13.86 -3.60
C PHE A 7 0.60 15.00 -2.62
N GLU A 8 -0.61 15.12 -2.09
CA GLU A 8 -0.92 16.16 -1.11
C GLU A 8 -0.14 15.93 0.18
N ALA A 9 -0.01 14.68 0.61
CA ALA A 9 0.76 14.35 1.80
C ALA A 9 2.22 14.72 1.63
N GLU A 10 2.79 14.43 0.46
CA GLU A 10 4.18 14.79 0.19
C GLU A 10 4.37 16.31 0.26
N ALA A 11 3.45 17.04 -0.34
CA ALA A 11 3.51 18.50 -0.32
C ALA A 11 3.42 19.07 1.09
N MET A 12 2.75 18.36 2.00
CA MET A 12 2.60 18.78 3.39
C MET A 12 3.74 18.32 4.29
N GLY A 13 4.72 17.62 3.74
CA GLY A 13 5.89 17.21 4.51
C GLY A 13 5.78 15.87 5.21
N ALA A 14 4.93 14.97 4.70
CA ALA A 14 4.80 13.64 5.30
C ALA A 14 6.12 12.87 5.20
N ASP A 15 6.36 11.97 6.16
CA ASP A 15 7.55 11.14 6.18
C ASP A 15 7.40 9.88 5.34
N TYR A 16 6.18 9.42 5.12
CA TYR A 16 5.87 8.27 4.28
C TYR A 16 4.40 8.34 3.87
N VAL A 17 4.02 7.49 2.92
CA VAL A 17 2.62 7.36 2.51
C VAL A 17 2.23 5.88 2.54
N ALA A 18 0.98 5.61 2.87
CA ALA A 18 0.46 4.24 2.91
C ALA A 18 -0.64 4.08 1.87
N PHE A 19 -0.62 2.95 1.17
CA PHE A 19 -1.65 2.60 0.20
C PHE A 19 -2.33 1.30 0.62
N GLY A 20 -3.61 1.25 0.53
CA GLY A 20 -4.41 0.07 0.87
C GLY A 20 -5.85 0.26 0.42
N THR A 21 -6.61 -0.77 0.38
CA THR A 21 -6.26 -2.19 0.64
C THR A 21 -5.65 -2.79 -0.61
N LEU A 22 -4.48 -3.41 -0.49
CA LEU A 22 -3.81 -3.99 -1.66
C LEU A 22 -4.41 -5.32 -2.07
N PHE A 23 -4.80 -6.13 -1.10
CA PHE A 23 -5.38 -7.46 -1.36
C PHE A 23 -6.66 -7.59 -0.57
N ASN A 24 -7.57 -8.42 -1.06
CA ASN A 24 -8.83 -8.68 -0.36
C ASN A 24 -8.55 -9.42 0.94
N SER A 25 -9.22 -9.00 2.01
CA SER A 25 -9.13 -9.71 3.28
C SER A 25 -10.36 -10.60 3.46
N ILE A 26 -10.22 -11.57 4.33
CA ILE A 26 -11.33 -12.48 4.64
C ILE A 26 -12.46 -11.73 5.34
N THR A 27 -12.12 -10.76 6.17
CA THR A 27 -13.12 -10.02 6.95
C THR A 27 -13.86 -8.98 6.13
N LYS A 28 -13.26 -8.47 5.06
CA LYS A 28 -13.91 -7.48 4.20
C LYS A 28 -13.64 -7.76 2.74
N PRO A 29 -14.20 -8.86 2.22
CA PRO A 29 -13.93 -9.26 0.83
C PRO A 29 -14.49 -8.28 -0.20
N THR A 30 -15.44 -7.43 0.19
CA THR A 30 -16.04 -6.45 -0.71
C THR A 30 -15.34 -5.10 -0.67
N ALA A 31 -14.31 -4.93 0.15
CA ALA A 31 -13.60 -3.68 0.22
C ALA A 31 -12.90 -3.38 -1.11
N SER A 32 -12.87 -2.11 -1.50
CA SER A 32 -12.19 -1.70 -2.72
C SER A 32 -10.69 -1.91 -2.59
N ARG A 33 -10.10 -2.52 -3.60
CA ARG A 33 -8.67 -2.75 -3.63
C ARG A 33 -7.96 -1.56 -4.27
N CYS A 34 -6.78 -1.26 -3.74
CA CYS A 34 -5.87 -0.33 -4.38
C CYS A 34 -5.08 -1.12 -5.44
N PRO A 35 -5.22 -0.80 -6.72
CA PRO A 35 -4.48 -1.53 -7.76
C PRO A 35 -2.97 -1.40 -7.56
N LEU A 36 -2.23 -2.47 -7.83
CA LEU A 36 -0.78 -2.43 -7.73
C LEU A 36 -0.17 -1.44 -8.72
N SER A 37 -0.86 -1.16 -9.83
CA SER A 37 -0.40 -0.16 -10.78
C SER A 37 -0.34 1.23 -10.18
N VAL A 38 -1.19 1.52 -9.20
CA VAL A 38 -1.16 2.80 -8.48
C VAL A 38 0.15 2.92 -7.69
N ILE A 39 0.58 1.81 -7.08
CA ILE A 39 1.84 1.77 -6.34
C ILE A 39 3.01 2.08 -7.28
N LYS A 40 3.02 1.48 -8.45
CA LYS A 40 4.08 1.73 -9.43
C LYS A 40 4.12 3.20 -9.84
N SER A 41 2.96 3.79 -10.12
CA SER A 41 2.89 5.21 -10.47
C SER A 41 3.38 6.08 -9.34
N ALA A 42 3.00 5.75 -8.11
CA ALA A 42 3.42 6.51 -6.95
C ALA A 42 4.93 6.45 -6.78
N LYS A 43 5.52 5.26 -6.94
CA LYS A 43 6.96 5.08 -6.78
C LYS A 43 7.75 5.91 -7.79
N GLU A 44 7.23 6.06 -8.99
CA GLU A 44 7.88 6.86 -10.02
C GLU A 44 7.81 8.36 -9.74
N LYS A 45 6.75 8.80 -9.08
CA LYS A 45 6.45 10.22 -8.94
C LYS A 45 6.70 10.79 -7.55
N LEU A 46 6.65 9.96 -6.53
CA LEU A 46 6.85 10.39 -5.15
C LEU A 46 8.28 10.12 -4.70
N ASN A 47 8.77 10.98 -3.80
CA ASN A 47 10.07 10.80 -3.19
C ASN A 47 9.98 10.25 -1.78
N LEU A 48 8.79 9.82 -1.37
CA LEU A 48 8.56 9.28 -0.03
C LEU A 48 8.56 7.76 -0.03
N PRO A 49 8.91 7.13 1.10
CA PRO A 49 8.72 5.70 1.26
C PRO A 49 7.24 5.34 1.13
N ILE A 50 6.97 4.20 0.50
CA ILE A 50 5.61 3.73 0.26
C ILE A 50 5.38 2.48 1.09
N VAL A 51 4.30 2.49 1.88
CA VAL A 51 3.90 1.36 2.73
C VAL A 51 2.63 0.76 2.16
N GLY A 52 2.63 -0.55 1.93
CA GLY A 52 1.43 -1.25 1.48
C GLY A 52 0.74 -1.90 2.66
N ILE A 53 -0.58 -1.79 2.71
CA ILE A 53 -1.39 -2.41 3.77
C ILE A 53 -2.62 -3.07 3.18
N GLY A 54 -3.21 -3.97 3.97
CA GLY A 54 -4.47 -4.60 3.63
C GLY A 54 -4.30 -5.96 2.98
N GLY A 55 -4.62 -7.03 3.71
CA GLY A 55 -4.65 -8.39 3.19
C GLY A 55 -3.28 -8.96 2.82
N ILE A 56 -2.21 -8.38 3.32
CA ILE A 56 -0.86 -8.83 2.96
C ILE A 56 -0.45 -10.03 3.80
N THR A 57 0.10 -11.05 3.13
CA THR A 57 0.57 -12.27 3.75
C THR A 57 2.00 -12.55 3.29
N PHE A 58 2.64 -13.56 3.86
CA PHE A 58 3.95 -13.97 3.39
C PHE A 58 3.93 -14.40 1.92
N ASP A 59 2.79 -14.95 1.47
CA ASP A 59 2.69 -15.42 0.09
C ASP A 59 2.57 -14.28 -0.92
N ASN A 60 1.88 -13.20 -0.57
CA ASN A 60 1.62 -12.13 -1.51
C ASN A 60 2.45 -10.86 -1.28
N GLN A 61 3.21 -10.78 -0.19
CA GLN A 61 4.01 -9.59 0.09
C GLN A 61 5.01 -9.28 -1.03
N LYS A 62 5.49 -10.32 -1.70
CA LYS A 62 6.44 -10.15 -2.79
C LYS A 62 5.86 -9.29 -3.91
N LEU A 63 4.56 -9.47 -4.19
CA LEU A 63 3.89 -8.67 -5.22
C LEU A 63 3.87 -7.19 -4.84
N ALA A 64 3.66 -6.90 -3.55
CA ALA A 64 3.65 -5.52 -3.09
C ALA A 64 5.04 -4.89 -3.24
N PHE A 65 6.09 -5.60 -2.86
CA PHE A 65 7.44 -5.10 -3.01
C PHE A 65 7.82 -4.93 -4.48
N GLU A 66 7.43 -5.86 -5.32
CA GLU A 66 7.71 -5.76 -6.75
C GLU A 66 7.00 -4.60 -7.40
N SER A 67 5.87 -4.18 -6.85
CA SER A 67 5.11 -3.04 -7.36
C SER A 67 5.71 -1.71 -6.93
N GLY A 68 6.56 -1.70 -5.93
CA GLY A 68 7.23 -0.48 -5.51
C GLY A 68 7.09 -0.12 -4.04
N CYS A 69 6.45 -0.97 -3.23
CA CYS A 69 6.36 -0.72 -1.80
C CYS A 69 7.74 -0.83 -1.16
N ASP A 70 8.05 0.09 -0.27
CA ASP A 70 9.29 0.05 0.51
C ASP A 70 9.11 -0.79 1.77
N ALA A 71 7.86 -0.92 2.24
CA ALA A 71 7.52 -1.72 3.41
C ALA A 71 6.07 -2.20 3.29
N VAL A 72 5.72 -3.20 4.08
CA VAL A 72 4.34 -3.69 4.13
C VAL A 72 3.94 -3.89 5.58
N ALA A 73 2.64 -3.74 5.85
CA ALA A 73 2.07 -3.97 7.17
C ALA A 73 1.18 -5.20 7.10
N MET A 74 1.54 -6.22 7.88
CA MET A 74 0.82 -7.49 7.92
C MET A 74 0.15 -7.64 9.27
N LEU A 75 -1.04 -7.07 9.39
CA LEU A 75 -1.74 -7.04 10.68
C LEU A 75 -2.25 -8.40 11.14
N ASN A 76 -2.65 -9.24 10.21
CA ASN A 76 -3.21 -10.53 10.55
C ASN A 76 -2.23 -11.46 11.26
N GLY A 77 -0.95 -11.34 10.93
CA GLY A 77 0.07 -12.16 11.54
C GLY A 77 0.29 -11.90 13.01
N LEU A 78 -0.17 -10.74 13.49
CA LEU A 78 0.02 -10.36 14.88
C LEU A 78 -1.01 -11.00 15.82
N PHE A 79 -2.13 -11.45 15.28
CA PHE A 79 -3.25 -11.89 16.08
C PHE A 79 -3.67 -13.36 15.84
N SER A 80 -2.98 -14.00 14.99
CA SER A 80 -3.30 -15.40 14.64
C SER A 80 -2.54 -16.39 15.49
#